data_9da12a14405e577f0cea7c965d399e5c
#
_entry.id   9da12a14405e577f0cea7c965d399e5c
#
_cell.length_a   1.000
_cell.length_b   1.000
_cell.length_c   1.000
_cell.angle_alpha   90.00
_cell.angle_beta   90.00
_cell.angle_gamma   90.00
#
_symmetry.space_group_name_H-M   'P 1'
#
loop_
_entity.id
_entity.type
_entity.pdbx_description
1 polymer ?
#
loop_
_entity_poly.entity_id
_entity_poly.type
_entity_poly.pdbx_seq_one_letter_code
_entity_poly.pdbx_strand_id
1 'polypeptide(L)'
;YIEMEVLLWQTEAKKVLVNEFSGTLFAVAKDVKLQIEFNPKYVKEYKLIGYENRILANDDFTDDKKDTGEIGAGHTVTALYELIPSEGKVAQNLRYQTKELNEKGKGNELGFLKIRYKDPKVKDAKSVEVTEPLLFAKKSLNETSVDFRFAASVAEFGILLRGNSNKAQANYDQVVELANGAIGKD
;
A
#
# COMPACT_ATOMS: atom_id res chain seq x y z
N TYR A 1 5.37 -11.14 35.78
CA TYR A 1 6.04 -10.93 34.47
C TYR A 1 5.98 -12.18 33.59
N ILE A 2 6.20 -13.37 34.15
CA ILE A 2 6.22 -14.64 33.38
C ILE A 2 4.82 -15.04 32.89
N GLU A 3 3.77 -14.80 33.65
CA GLU A 3 2.39 -15.14 33.27
C GLU A 3 1.88 -14.30 32.09
N MET A 4 2.30 -13.06 31.97
CA MET A 4 1.88 -12.16 30.87
C MET A 4 2.53 -12.56 29.54
N GLU A 5 3.79 -13.00 29.54
CA GLU A 5 4.45 -13.52 28.35
C GLU A 5 3.79 -14.81 27.83
N VAL A 6 3.46 -15.75 28.72
CA VAL A 6 2.81 -17.01 28.34
C VAL A 6 1.42 -16.79 27.74
N LEU A 7 0.65 -15.84 28.26
CA LEU A 7 -0.66 -15.47 27.69
C LEU A 7 -0.52 -14.82 26.31
N LEU A 8 0.45 -13.95 26.11
CA LEU A 8 0.72 -13.36 24.80
C LEU A 8 1.12 -14.42 23.78
N TRP A 9 2.00 -15.35 24.15
CA TRP A 9 2.41 -16.46 23.28
C TRP A 9 1.25 -17.40 22.92
N GLN A 10 0.37 -17.70 23.85
CA GLN A 10 -0.80 -18.55 23.60
C GLN A 10 -1.80 -17.85 22.67
N THR A 11 -2.02 -16.56 22.84
CA THR A 11 -2.94 -15.78 21.99
C THR A 11 -2.39 -15.65 20.57
N GLU A 12 -1.11 -15.31 20.42
CA GLU A 12 -0.47 -15.26 19.12
C GLU A 12 -0.39 -16.63 18.44
N ALA A 13 -0.02 -17.68 19.18
CA ALA A 13 -0.02 -19.03 18.64
C ALA A 13 -1.41 -19.47 18.17
N LYS A 14 -2.46 -19.14 18.91
CA LYS A 14 -3.85 -19.42 18.50
C LYS A 14 -4.23 -18.60 17.27
N LYS A 15 -3.88 -17.32 17.21
CA LYS A 15 -4.13 -16.45 16.06
C LYS A 15 -3.46 -17.02 14.81
N VAL A 16 -2.18 -17.31 14.88
CA VAL A 16 -1.40 -17.84 13.75
C VAL A 16 -1.90 -19.25 13.34
N LEU A 17 -2.07 -20.16 14.32
CA LEU A 17 -2.37 -21.56 14.00
C LEU A 17 -3.86 -21.81 13.70
N VAL A 18 -4.78 -20.98 14.16
CA VAL A 18 -6.22 -21.20 13.97
C VAL A 18 -6.80 -20.24 12.93
N ASN A 19 -6.45 -18.95 13.02
CA ASN A 19 -7.08 -17.92 12.18
C ASN A 19 -6.30 -17.70 10.87
N GLU A 20 -4.96 -17.77 10.90
CA GLU A 20 -4.13 -17.46 9.72
C GLU A 20 -3.68 -18.71 8.94
N PHE A 21 -3.75 -19.91 9.57
CA PHE A 21 -3.27 -21.15 8.96
C PHE A 21 -4.00 -21.50 7.66
N SER A 22 -5.31 -21.27 7.60
CA SER A 22 -6.09 -21.50 6.38
C SER A 22 -5.72 -20.56 5.25
N GLY A 23 -5.40 -19.29 5.57
CA GLY A 23 -4.95 -18.29 4.59
C GLY A 23 -3.59 -18.62 3.98
N THR A 24 -2.69 -19.20 4.77
CA THR A 24 -1.35 -19.59 4.32
C THR A 24 -1.37 -20.85 3.43
N LEU A 25 -2.37 -21.73 3.62
CA LEU A 25 -2.49 -22.99 2.85
C LEU A 25 -3.13 -22.81 1.47
N PHE A 26 -3.95 -21.79 1.27
CA PHE A 26 -4.70 -21.60 0.04
C PHE A 26 -4.38 -20.24 -0.59
N ALA A 27 -3.45 -20.21 -1.53
CA ALA A 27 -3.24 -19.06 -2.36
C ALA A 27 -4.50 -18.80 -3.21
N VAL A 28 -4.98 -17.55 -3.22
CA VAL A 28 -6.09 -17.09 -4.08
C VAL A 28 -5.58 -16.32 -5.27
N ALA A 29 -4.35 -15.82 -5.21
CA ALA A 29 -3.67 -15.16 -6.31
C ALA A 29 -2.16 -15.40 -6.22
N LYS A 30 -1.52 -15.66 -7.36
CA LYS A 30 -0.06 -15.82 -7.50
C LYS A 30 0.50 -14.72 -8.37
N ASP A 31 1.80 -14.46 -8.24
CA ASP A 31 2.54 -13.47 -9.02
C ASP A 31 1.83 -12.10 -9.02
N VAL A 32 1.38 -11.68 -7.84
CA VAL A 32 0.65 -10.44 -7.69
C VAL A 32 1.58 -9.25 -7.84
N LYS A 33 1.30 -8.40 -8.81
CA LYS A 33 2.03 -7.19 -9.15
C LYS A 33 1.09 -6.00 -9.08
N LEU A 34 1.57 -4.93 -8.47
CA LEU A 34 0.82 -3.69 -8.33
C LEU A 34 1.62 -2.56 -8.97
N GLN A 35 0.97 -1.79 -9.83
CA GLN A 35 1.51 -0.57 -10.43
C GLN A 35 0.52 0.57 -10.21
N ILE A 36 1.03 1.70 -9.74
CA ILE A 36 0.26 2.92 -9.61
C ILE A 36 0.91 4.04 -10.42
N GLU A 37 0.09 4.77 -11.17
CA GLU A 37 0.47 5.99 -11.88
C GLU A 37 -0.29 7.15 -11.25
N PHE A 38 0.42 8.15 -10.74
CA PHE A 38 -0.20 9.33 -10.17
C PHE A 38 -0.36 10.44 -11.21
N ASN A 39 -1.49 11.13 -11.15
CA ASN A 39 -1.79 12.23 -12.02
C ASN A 39 -0.95 13.47 -11.65
N PRO A 40 -0.07 13.95 -12.52
CA PRO A 40 0.80 15.09 -12.23
C PRO A 40 0.06 16.42 -12.05
N LYS A 41 -1.22 16.48 -12.39
CA LYS A 41 -2.10 17.61 -12.05
C LYS A 41 -2.25 17.78 -10.55
N TYR A 42 -2.34 16.68 -9.79
CA TYR A 42 -2.59 16.67 -8.36
C TYR A 42 -1.35 16.29 -7.54
N VAL A 43 -0.46 15.48 -8.09
CA VAL A 43 0.69 14.93 -7.38
C VAL A 43 1.98 15.39 -8.04
N LYS A 44 2.77 16.17 -7.30
CA LYS A 44 4.10 16.61 -7.71
C LYS A 44 5.15 15.51 -7.52
N GLU A 45 5.14 14.91 -6.36
CA GLU A 45 6.07 13.85 -5.95
C GLU A 45 5.32 12.82 -5.14
N TYR A 46 5.79 11.59 -5.16
CA TYR A 46 5.24 10.50 -4.33
C TYR A 46 6.36 9.59 -3.86
N LYS A 47 6.13 8.95 -2.72
CA LYS A 47 7.03 7.98 -2.12
C LYS A 47 6.24 6.82 -1.55
N LEU A 48 6.61 5.59 -1.90
CA LEU A 48 6.10 4.38 -1.27
C LEU A 48 6.65 4.28 0.16
N ILE A 49 5.78 4.05 1.14
CA ILE A 49 6.15 3.87 2.54
C ILE A 49 6.30 2.38 2.82
N GLY A 50 7.50 1.96 3.17
CA GLY A 50 7.82 0.54 3.29
C GLY A 50 8.03 -0.12 1.93
N TYR A 51 8.24 -1.42 1.92
CA TYR A 51 8.45 -2.22 0.71
C TYR A 51 9.62 -1.77 -0.19
N GLU A 52 10.56 -0.97 0.29
CA GLU A 52 11.66 -0.43 -0.51
C GLU A 52 12.50 -1.53 -1.17
N ASN A 53 12.57 -2.71 -0.54
CA ASN A 53 13.28 -3.88 -1.07
C ASN A 53 12.45 -4.72 -2.06
N ARG A 54 11.19 -4.32 -2.33
CA ARG A 54 10.25 -5.04 -3.21
C ARG A 54 9.73 -4.16 -4.34
N ILE A 55 10.42 -3.09 -4.65
CA ILE A 55 10.07 -2.21 -5.77
C ILE A 55 10.36 -2.98 -7.06
N LEU A 56 9.34 -3.10 -7.90
CA LEU A 56 9.42 -3.73 -9.20
C LEU A 56 9.78 -2.67 -10.26
N ALA A 57 10.68 -3.00 -11.19
CA ALA A 57 10.90 -2.13 -12.34
C ALA A 57 9.64 -2.10 -13.23
N ASN A 58 9.40 -0.96 -13.91
CA ASN A 58 8.21 -0.82 -14.76
C ASN A 58 8.10 -1.91 -15.83
N ASP A 59 9.22 -2.33 -16.41
CA ASP A 59 9.27 -3.38 -17.44
C ASP A 59 8.92 -4.76 -16.87
N ASP A 60 9.25 -5.00 -15.59
CA ASP A 60 8.95 -6.26 -14.90
C ASP A 60 7.44 -6.42 -14.58
N PHE A 61 6.68 -5.33 -14.60
CA PHE A 61 5.23 -5.39 -14.35
C PHE A 61 4.51 -6.24 -15.39
N THR A 62 4.91 -6.15 -16.65
CA THR A 62 4.30 -6.92 -17.76
C THR A 62 4.96 -8.26 -18.00
N ASP A 63 6.11 -8.54 -17.38
CA ASP A 63 6.83 -9.82 -17.54
C ASP A 63 6.22 -10.92 -16.67
N ASP A 64 5.52 -11.86 -17.29
CA ASP A 64 4.92 -13.02 -16.61
C ASP A 64 5.93 -14.05 -16.10
N LYS A 65 7.22 -13.90 -16.41
CA LYS A 65 8.29 -14.80 -15.91
C LYS A 65 8.86 -14.35 -14.56
N LYS A 66 8.59 -13.10 -14.18
CA LYS A 66 9.01 -12.56 -12.88
C LYS A 66 8.10 -13.11 -11.80
N ASP A 67 8.67 -13.95 -10.96
CA ASP A 67 8.05 -14.44 -9.74
C ASP A 67 7.92 -13.30 -8.71
N THR A 68 6.73 -13.17 -8.12
CA THR A 68 6.41 -12.15 -7.13
C THR A 68 5.58 -12.73 -5.97
N GLY A 69 4.93 -11.88 -5.19
CA GLY A 69 4.21 -12.34 -4.00
C GLY A 69 2.93 -13.13 -4.31
N GLU A 70 2.56 -14.00 -3.37
CA GLU A 70 1.28 -14.70 -3.36
C GLU A 70 0.35 -14.08 -2.31
N ILE A 71 -0.95 -14.13 -2.56
CA ILE A 71 -1.97 -13.71 -1.61
C ILE A 71 -2.78 -14.95 -1.20
N GLY A 72 -2.79 -15.23 0.09
CA GLY A 72 -3.58 -16.31 0.69
C GLY A 72 -5.04 -15.91 0.91
N ALA A 73 -5.91 -16.89 1.09
CA ALA A 73 -7.32 -16.65 1.37
C ALA A 73 -7.51 -15.86 2.68
N GLY A 74 -8.30 -14.79 2.61
CA GLY A 74 -8.54 -13.89 3.75
C GLY A 74 -7.45 -12.88 4.05
N HIS A 75 -6.31 -12.91 3.33
CA HIS A 75 -5.24 -11.93 3.50
C HIS A 75 -5.51 -10.65 2.71
N THR A 76 -5.07 -9.54 3.27
CA THR A 76 -5.07 -8.22 2.63
C THR A 76 -3.64 -7.67 2.59
N VAL A 77 -3.36 -6.86 1.57
CA VAL A 77 -2.09 -6.16 1.43
C VAL A 77 -2.36 -4.66 1.36
N THR A 78 -1.67 -3.89 2.19
CA THR A 78 -1.80 -2.44 2.22
C THR A 78 -0.52 -1.79 1.68
N ALA A 79 -0.65 -0.97 0.64
CA ALA A 79 0.42 -0.12 0.15
C ALA A 79 0.09 1.34 0.47
N LEU A 80 0.97 2.01 1.21
CA LEU A 80 0.83 3.41 1.60
C LEU A 80 1.81 4.27 0.81
N TYR A 81 1.31 5.41 0.33
CA TYR A 81 2.11 6.40 -0.37
C TYR A 81 2.01 7.75 0.31
N GLU A 82 3.15 8.39 0.54
CA GLU A 82 3.24 9.80 0.84
C GLU A 82 3.16 10.58 -0.46
N LEU A 83 2.25 11.55 -0.54
CA LEU A 83 2.03 12.35 -1.73
C LEU A 83 2.33 13.82 -1.43
N ILE A 84 3.11 14.46 -2.29
CA ILE A 84 3.33 15.92 -2.28
C ILE A 84 2.40 16.52 -3.33
N PRO A 85 1.44 17.37 -2.93
CA PRO A 85 0.51 18.00 -3.86
C PRO A 85 1.22 18.92 -4.86
N SER A 86 0.70 19.00 -6.08
CA SER A 86 1.25 19.85 -7.15
C SER A 86 0.82 21.32 -7.08
N GLU A 87 -0.02 21.72 -6.13
CA GLU A 87 -0.60 23.08 -6.03
C GLU A 87 -1.24 23.58 -7.36
N GLY A 88 -1.63 22.67 -8.23
CA GLY A 88 -2.21 22.99 -9.55
C GLY A 88 -1.18 23.46 -10.60
N LYS A 89 0.10 23.46 -10.26
CA LYS A 89 1.17 23.77 -11.22
C LYS A 89 1.64 22.46 -11.85
N VAL A 90 1.25 22.24 -13.10
CA VAL A 90 1.87 21.19 -13.92
C VAL A 90 3.37 21.47 -13.98
N ALA A 91 4.20 20.46 -13.73
CA ALA A 91 5.65 20.60 -13.72
C ALA A 91 6.13 21.33 -14.99
N GLN A 92 7.09 22.25 -14.81
CA GLN A 92 7.66 23.02 -15.92
C GLN A 92 8.11 22.08 -17.04
N ASN A 93 7.87 22.47 -18.28
CA ASN A 93 8.37 21.77 -19.45
C ASN A 93 9.88 21.58 -19.33
N LEU A 94 10.31 20.35 -19.30
CA LEU A 94 11.73 20.03 -19.34
C LEU A 94 12.24 20.20 -20.77
N ARG A 95 13.54 20.52 -20.91
CA ARG A 95 14.16 20.79 -22.23
C ARG A 95 13.92 19.66 -23.25
N TYR A 96 13.83 18.42 -22.78
CA TYR A 96 13.72 17.22 -23.62
C TYR A 96 12.40 16.46 -23.45
N GLN A 97 11.48 16.95 -22.63
CA GLN A 97 10.19 16.29 -22.35
C GLN A 97 9.10 17.35 -22.25
N THR A 98 8.07 17.21 -23.07
CA THR A 98 6.83 17.98 -22.94
C THR A 98 5.85 17.12 -22.12
N LYS A 99 5.45 17.60 -20.95
CA LYS A 99 4.42 16.97 -20.13
C LYS A 99 3.07 17.62 -20.42
N GLU A 100 2.47 17.27 -21.55
CA GLU A 100 1.06 17.60 -21.79
C GLU A 100 0.19 16.53 -21.14
N LEU A 101 -0.80 16.97 -20.36
CA LEU A 101 -1.81 16.07 -19.81
C LEU A 101 -2.73 15.60 -20.94
N ASN A 102 -2.92 14.30 -21.06
CA ASN A 102 -3.98 13.74 -21.89
C ASN A 102 -5.37 14.06 -21.29
N GLU A 103 -6.44 13.74 -22.00
CA GLU A 103 -7.80 14.06 -21.56
C GLU A 103 -8.16 13.43 -20.20
N LYS A 104 -7.65 12.24 -19.88
CA LYS A 104 -7.83 11.59 -18.56
C LYS A 104 -7.11 12.36 -17.45
N GLY A 105 -5.91 12.86 -17.71
CA GLY A 105 -5.15 13.68 -16.76
C GLY A 105 -5.80 15.04 -16.46
N LYS A 106 -6.68 15.54 -17.31
CA LYS A 106 -7.46 16.75 -17.08
C LYS A 106 -8.65 16.55 -16.15
N GLY A 107 -9.08 15.32 -15.93
CA GLY A 107 -10.19 14.94 -15.05
C GLY A 107 -9.89 15.09 -13.55
N ASN A 108 -10.67 14.40 -12.72
CA ASN A 108 -10.53 14.37 -11.26
C ASN A 108 -9.86 13.07 -10.76
N GLU A 109 -9.22 12.33 -11.64
CA GLU A 109 -8.45 11.14 -11.27
C GLU A 109 -7.14 11.56 -10.58
N LEU A 110 -6.94 11.11 -9.35
CA LEU A 110 -5.70 11.28 -8.58
C LEU A 110 -4.59 10.38 -9.14
N GLY A 111 -4.97 9.21 -9.62
CA GLY A 111 -4.08 8.22 -10.15
C GLY A 111 -4.81 7.04 -10.76
N PHE A 112 -4.07 6.10 -11.30
CA PHE A 112 -4.57 4.89 -11.95
C PHE A 112 -3.84 3.67 -11.40
N LEU A 113 -4.59 2.75 -10.83
CA LEU A 113 -4.09 1.51 -10.25
C LEU A 113 -4.23 0.37 -11.26
N LYS A 114 -3.17 -0.43 -11.41
CA LYS A 114 -3.18 -1.69 -12.13
C LYS A 114 -2.71 -2.80 -11.21
N ILE A 115 -3.43 -3.89 -11.21
CA ILE A 115 -3.07 -5.11 -10.48
C ILE A 115 -3.04 -6.26 -11.47
N ARG A 116 -1.91 -6.97 -11.52
CA ARG A 116 -1.79 -8.21 -12.30
C ARG A 116 -1.61 -9.38 -11.35
N TYR A 117 -2.24 -10.50 -11.67
CA TYR A 117 -2.11 -11.73 -10.90
C TYR A 117 -2.41 -12.95 -11.76
N LYS A 118 -1.99 -14.13 -11.31
CA LYS A 118 -2.32 -15.42 -11.91
C LYS A 118 -3.24 -16.23 -11.02
N ASP A 119 -4.14 -17.01 -11.64
CA ASP A 119 -4.96 -17.99 -10.92
C ASP A 119 -4.07 -19.15 -10.45
N PRO A 120 -3.97 -19.41 -9.14
CA PRO A 120 -3.13 -20.48 -8.61
C PRO A 120 -3.60 -21.89 -8.98
N LYS A 121 -4.86 -22.03 -9.40
CA LYS A 121 -5.47 -23.32 -9.77
C LYS A 121 -5.14 -23.73 -11.19
N VAL A 122 -4.68 -22.80 -12.02
CA VAL A 122 -4.39 -23.04 -13.44
C VAL A 122 -2.87 -23.16 -13.61
N LYS A 123 -2.43 -24.32 -14.10
CA LYS A 123 -1.02 -24.53 -14.45
C LYS A 123 -0.65 -23.62 -15.62
N ASP A 124 0.47 -22.94 -15.52
CA ASP A 124 0.99 -22.01 -16.54
C ASP A 124 -0.02 -20.88 -16.91
N ALA A 125 -0.79 -20.43 -15.90
CA ALA A 125 -1.76 -19.36 -16.06
C ALA A 125 -1.11 -18.08 -16.59
N LYS A 126 -1.78 -17.43 -17.54
CA LYS A 126 -1.44 -16.07 -17.94
C LYS A 126 -1.97 -15.09 -16.90
N SER A 127 -1.26 -13.99 -16.72
CA SER A 127 -1.72 -12.94 -15.81
C SER A 127 -3.01 -12.31 -16.29
N VAL A 128 -3.91 -12.07 -15.35
CA VAL A 128 -5.09 -11.22 -15.51
C VAL A 128 -4.76 -9.84 -14.98
N GLU A 129 -5.21 -8.79 -15.67
CA GLU A 129 -5.03 -7.40 -15.23
C GLU A 129 -6.38 -6.82 -14.78
N VAL A 130 -6.41 -6.24 -13.61
CA VAL A 130 -7.52 -5.45 -13.06
C VAL A 130 -7.05 -4.02 -12.92
N THR A 131 -7.89 -3.07 -13.29
CA THR A 131 -7.56 -1.64 -13.25
C THR A 131 -8.62 -0.85 -12.52
N GLU A 132 -8.20 0.19 -11.78
CA GLU A 132 -9.09 1.07 -11.03
C GLU A 132 -8.61 2.51 -11.08
N PRO A 133 -9.43 3.47 -11.55
CA PRO A 133 -9.13 4.89 -11.41
C PRO A 133 -9.31 5.34 -9.96
N LEU A 134 -8.29 5.97 -9.41
CA LEU A 134 -8.33 6.54 -8.06
C LEU A 134 -8.80 7.99 -8.15
N LEU A 135 -9.96 8.28 -7.59
CA LEU A 135 -10.50 9.64 -7.61
C LEU A 135 -9.86 10.50 -6.52
N PHE A 136 -9.63 11.78 -6.86
CA PHE A 136 -9.17 12.74 -5.87
C PHE A 136 -10.26 12.99 -4.84
N ALA A 137 -9.98 12.63 -3.59
CA ALA A 137 -10.85 12.91 -2.45
C ALA A 137 -10.00 13.38 -1.28
N LYS A 138 -10.16 14.65 -0.89
CA LYS A 138 -9.52 15.19 0.30
C LYS A 138 -10.37 14.84 1.52
N LYS A 139 -9.83 14.01 2.40
CA LYS A 139 -10.45 13.66 3.68
C LYS A 139 -9.49 13.99 4.81
N SER A 140 -10.03 14.45 5.92
CA SER A 140 -9.28 14.48 7.17
C SER A 140 -9.05 13.04 7.67
N LEU A 141 -8.06 12.85 8.52
CA LEU A 141 -7.72 11.53 9.05
C LEU A 141 -8.92 10.86 9.76
N ASN A 142 -9.72 11.64 10.48
CA ASN A 142 -10.92 11.17 11.19
C ASN A 142 -12.05 10.71 10.25
N GLU A 143 -12.03 11.13 9.00
CA GLU A 143 -13.03 10.73 7.98
C GLU A 143 -12.58 9.47 7.20
N THR A 144 -11.40 8.94 7.52
CA THR A 144 -10.89 7.72 6.90
C THR A 144 -11.38 6.47 7.64
N SER A 145 -11.21 5.30 7.02
CA SER A 145 -11.55 4.02 7.65
C SER A 145 -10.66 3.73 8.87
N VAL A 146 -11.16 2.89 9.76
CA VAL A 146 -10.40 2.39 10.92
C VAL A 146 -9.11 1.71 10.45
N ASP A 147 -9.20 0.84 9.44
CA ASP A 147 -8.05 0.11 8.88
C ASP A 147 -6.99 1.06 8.31
N PHE A 148 -7.42 2.13 7.62
CA PHE A 148 -6.48 3.14 7.12
C PHE A 148 -5.76 3.85 8.27
N ARG A 149 -6.48 4.26 9.32
CA ARG A 149 -5.86 4.91 10.49
C ARG A 149 -4.87 4.01 11.20
N PHE A 150 -5.22 2.73 11.36
CA PHE A 150 -4.31 1.74 11.92
C PHE A 150 -3.06 1.56 11.05
N ALA A 151 -3.21 1.34 9.76
CA ALA A 151 -2.10 1.22 8.82
C ALA A 151 -1.21 2.48 8.82
N ALA A 152 -1.80 3.68 8.91
CA ALA A 152 -1.07 4.94 9.02
C ALA A 152 -0.26 5.01 10.33
N SER A 153 -0.82 4.58 11.46
CA SER A 153 -0.09 4.54 12.74
C SER A 153 1.12 3.61 12.68
N VAL A 154 0.97 2.44 12.08
CA VAL A 154 2.08 1.47 11.89
C VAL A 154 3.17 2.05 10.98
N ALA A 155 2.77 2.71 9.88
CA ALA A 155 3.71 3.35 8.97
C ALA A 155 4.50 4.48 9.66
N GLU A 156 3.81 5.34 10.42
CA GLU A 156 4.44 6.43 11.17
C GLU A 156 5.41 5.91 12.23
N PHE A 157 5.02 4.86 12.96
CA PHE A 157 5.90 4.17 13.90
C PHE A 157 7.15 3.63 13.20
N GLY A 158 7.01 2.98 12.05
CA GLY A 158 8.13 2.49 11.25
C GLY A 158 9.07 3.61 10.79
N ILE A 159 8.55 4.78 10.40
CA ILE A 159 9.33 5.96 10.04
C ILE A 159 10.15 6.47 11.24
N LEU A 160 9.53 6.53 12.44
CA LEU A 160 10.19 6.94 13.67
C LEU A 160 11.34 6.01 14.06
N LEU A 161 11.12 4.69 13.97
CA LEU A 161 12.16 3.69 14.28
C LEU A 161 13.35 3.76 13.31
N ARG A 162 13.12 4.04 12.04
CA ARG A 162 14.19 4.17 11.03
C ARG A 162 15.05 5.42 11.20
N GLY A 163 14.66 6.35 12.05
CA GLY A 163 15.46 7.55 12.31
C GLY A 163 15.52 8.53 11.12
N ASN A 164 14.64 8.41 10.14
CA ASN A 164 14.65 9.22 8.92
C ASN A 164 14.50 10.72 9.21
N SER A 165 15.32 11.53 8.53
CA SER A 165 15.41 12.99 8.74
C SER A 165 14.15 13.78 8.33
N ASN A 166 13.21 13.17 7.66
CA ASN A 166 11.91 13.78 7.32
C ASN A 166 10.87 13.67 8.45
N LYS A 167 11.34 13.67 9.69
CA LYS A 167 10.53 13.59 10.93
C LYS A 167 9.63 14.81 11.19
N ALA A 168 9.50 15.74 10.28
CA ALA A 168 8.95 17.07 10.59
C ALA A 168 7.54 17.06 11.22
N GLN A 169 6.82 15.94 11.18
CA GLN A 169 5.49 15.82 11.78
C GLN A 169 5.26 14.51 12.56
N ALA A 170 6.08 13.47 12.36
CA ALA A 170 5.89 12.18 13.02
C ALA A 170 6.34 12.22 14.47
N ASN A 171 5.49 11.77 15.40
CA ASN A 171 5.80 11.65 16.82
C ASN A 171 5.07 10.46 17.45
N TYR A 172 5.61 9.96 18.57
CA TYR A 172 5.05 8.79 19.25
C TYR A 172 3.65 9.02 19.83
N ASP A 173 3.32 10.24 20.26
CA ASP A 173 2.01 10.56 20.81
C ASP A 173 0.94 10.44 19.72
N GLN A 174 1.22 10.91 18.51
CA GLN A 174 0.34 10.75 17.34
C GLN A 174 0.17 9.29 16.95
N VAL A 175 1.24 8.50 16.96
CA VAL A 175 1.16 7.05 16.71
C VAL A 175 0.22 6.38 17.70
N VAL A 176 0.34 6.68 18.99
CA VAL A 176 -0.51 6.13 20.05
C VAL A 176 -1.97 6.59 19.88
N GLU A 177 -2.21 7.86 19.59
CA GLU A 177 -3.55 8.41 19.34
C GLU A 177 -4.23 7.70 18.17
N LEU A 178 -3.53 7.57 17.04
CA LEU A 178 -4.05 6.90 15.85
C LEU A 178 -4.35 5.42 16.10
N ALA A 179 -3.42 4.72 16.75
CA ALA A 179 -3.59 3.31 17.08
C ALA A 179 -4.77 3.08 18.01
N ASN A 180 -4.89 3.87 19.09
CA ASN A 180 -6.00 3.76 20.04
C ASN A 180 -7.36 4.10 19.39
N GLY A 181 -7.39 5.05 18.46
CA GLY A 181 -8.59 5.39 17.69
C GLY A 181 -8.96 4.36 16.60
N ALA A 182 -8.13 3.34 16.41
CA ALA A 182 -8.27 2.36 15.35
C ALA A 182 -8.14 0.89 15.86
N ILE A 183 -8.32 0.67 17.16
CA ILE A 183 -8.37 -0.69 17.73
C ILE A 183 -9.59 -1.41 17.16
N GLY A 184 -9.35 -2.55 16.48
CA GLY A 184 -10.38 -3.42 15.96
C GLY A 184 -11.06 -4.24 17.07
N LYS A 185 -11.85 -5.24 16.65
CA LYS A 185 -12.54 -6.17 17.56
C LYS A 185 -11.77 -7.48 17.76
N ASP A 186 -10.50 -7.50 17.40
CA ASP A 186 -9.63 -8.69 17.57
C ASP A 186 -9.24 -8.90 19.03
#